data_17b80eb2934e6365ee974b0ee3c3c344
#
_entry.id   17b80eb2934e6365ee974b0ee3c3c344
#
_cell.length_a   1.000
_cell.length_b   1.000
_cell.length_c   1.000
_cell.angle_alpha   90.00
_cell.angle_beta   90.00
_cell.angle_gamma   90.00
#
_symmetry.space_group_name_H-M   'P 1'
#
loop_
_entity.id
_entity.type
_entity.pdbx_description
1 polymer ?
#
loop_
_entity_poly.entity_id
_entity_poly.type
_entity_poly.pdbx_seq_one_letter_code
_entity_poly.pdbx_strand_id
1 'polypeptide(L)'
;MKKLRLAFAVAATITSAVSAAAQGYPTPKEEDWVARDFRFHTGEIMRELRLHYTTVGEPSGQPVLILHGTTQSSAALLSPTFGAELFGPGQPLDATKYFIVLPDAIGHGKSAKPSDGLRAKFPRTITTTWWSLSTGW
;
A
#
# COMPACT_ATOMS: atom_id res chain seq x y z
N MET A 1 -12.78 -42.99 -44.14
CA MET A 1 -11.89 -42.50 -43.09
C MET A 1 -12.06 -40.96 -42.99
N LYS A 2 -12.85 -40.45 -42.01
CA LYS A 2 -13.11 -39.01 -41.83
C LYS A 2 -12.04 -38.43 -40.91
N LYS A 3 -11.22 -37.48 -41.42
CA LYS A 3 -10.22 -36.79 -40.62
C LYS A 3 -10.89 -35.70 -39.75
N LEU A 4 -10.91 -35.89 -38.47
CA LEU A 4 -11.38 -34.94 -37.45
C LEU A 4 -10.31 -33.83 -37.27
N ARG A 5 -10.61 -32.61 -37.72
CA ARG A 5 -9.73 -31.44 -37.48
C ARG A 5 -10.11 -30.82 -36.15
N LEU A 6 -9.22 -30.97 -35.16
CA LEU A 6 -9.34 -30.32 -33.85
C LEU A 6 -8.91 -28.86 -34.04
N ALA A 7 -9.86 -27.92 -33.90
CA ALA A 7 -9.55 -26.50 -33.86
C ALA A 7 -9.23 -26.11 -32.42
N PHE A 8 -7.96 -25.73 -32.17
CA PHE A 8 -7.56 -25.11 -30.91
C PHE A 8 -8.03 -23.65 -30.91
N ALA A 9 -9.01 -23.33 -30.08
CA ALA A 9 -9.39 -21.95 -29.78
C ALA A 9 -8.40 -21.41 -28.73
N VAL A 10 -7.52 -20.50 -29.15
CA VAL A 10 -6.69 -19.72 -28.22
C VAL A 10 -7.57 -18.65 -27.61
N ALA A 11 -7.97 -18.83 -26.36
CA ALA A 11 -8.62 -17.80 -25.58
C ALA A 11 -7.57 -16.75 -25.19
N ALA A 12 -7.56 -15.62 -25.86
CA ALA A 12 -6.77 -14.45 -25.46
C ALA A 12 -7.42 -13.84 -24.22
N THR A 13 -6.81 -14.04 -23.04
CA THR A 13 -7.15 -13.33 -21.83
C THR A 13 -6.67 -11.89 -21.96
N ILE A 14 -7.61 -10.99 -22.26
CA ILE A 14 -7.37 -9.54 -22.22
C ILE A 14 -7.30 -9.16 -20.75
N THR A 15 -6.10 -9.07 -20.20
CA THR A 15 -5.85 -8.43 -18.92
C THR A 15 -6.09 -6.94 -19.11
N SER A 16 -7.24 -6.44 -18.67
CA SER A 16 -7.53 -5.01 -18.63
C SER A 16 -6.60 -4.35 -17.61
N ALA A 17 -5.49 -3.80 -18.08
CA ALA A 17 -4.72 -2.81 -17.34
C ALA A 17 -5.64 -1.60 -17.17
N VAL A 18 -6.18 -1.40 -15.97
CA VAL A 18 -6.88 -0.17 -15.62
C VAL A 18 -5.86 0.95 -15.75
N SER A 19 -6.07 1.81 -16.74
CA SER A 19 -5.15 2.90 -17.05
C SER A 19 -5.16 3.88 -15.90
N ALA A 20 -4.05 4.00 -15.17
CA ALA A 20 -3.85 4.98 -14.11
C ALA A 20 -4.02 6.45 -14.57
N ALA A 21 -3.99 6.69 -15.88
CA ALA A 21 -4.27 7.98 -16.50
C ALA A 21 -5.71 8.51 -16.24
N ALA A 22 -6.64 7.67 -15.79
CA ALA A 22 -8.01 8.07 -15.49
C ALA A 22 -8.16 8.77 -14.13
N GLN A 23 -7.13 8.76 -13.27
CA GLN A 23 -7.22 9.30 -11.90
C GLN A 23 -6.73 10.74 -11.75
N GLY A 24 -6.15 11.34 -12.80
CA GLY A 24 -5.72 12.75 -12.79
C GLY A 24 -4.45 13.03 -11.98
N TYR A 25 -3.78 12.02 -11.40
CA TYR A 25 -2.51 12.13 -10.67
C TYR A 25 -1.53 11.00 -11.08
N PRO A 26 -0.21 11.11 -10.77
CA PRO A 26 0.79 10.10 -11.12
C PRO A 26 0.43 8.70 -10.62
N THR A 27 0.81 7.68 -11.38
CA THR A 27 0.58 6.28 -11.03
C THR A 27 1.15 5.96 -9.65
N PRO A 28 0.35 5.45 -8.70
CA PRO A 28 0.83 4.99 -7.40
C PRO A 28 1.85 3.86 -7.54
N LYS A 29 2.89 3.88 -6.69
CA LYS A 29 3.91 2.81 -6.60
C LYS A 29 3.76 2.13 -5.24
N GLU A 30 3.64 0.80 -5.25
CA GLU A 30 3.55 -0.01 -4.03
C GLU A 30 4.92 -0.61 -3.71
N GLU A 31 5.31 -0.56 -2.43
CA GLU A 31 6.58 -1.11 -1.95
C GLU A 31 6.41 -1.68 -0.53
N ASP A 32 7.38 -2.51 -0.13
CA ASP A 32 7.47 -3.06 1.22
C ASP A 32 8.78 -2.61 1.88
N TRP A 33 8.69 -2.15 3.12
CA TRP A 33 9.83 -1.97 4.00
C TRP A 33 9.82 -3.00 5.12
N VAL A 34 10.98 -3.63 5.41
CA VAL A 34 11.10 -4.64 6.46
C VAL A 34 11.97 -4.09 7.59
N ALA A 35 11.33 -3.79 8.70
CA ALA A 35 12.02 -3.47 9.95
C ALA A 35 12.53 -4.77 10.58
N ARG A 36 13.87 -4.87 10.79
CA ARG A 36 14.49 -6.03 11.42
C ARG A 36 14.57 -5.84 12.93
N ASP A 37 14.33 -6.94 13.66
CA ASP A 37 14.38 -6.99 15.13
C ASP A 37 13.58 -5.86 15.80
N PHE A 38 12.43 -5.56 15.22
CA PHE A 38 11.56 -4.48 15.70
C PHE A 38 11.03 -4.79 17.09
N ARG A 39 11.32 -3.90 18.06
CA ARG A 39 10.84 -4.02 19.44
C ARG A 39 9.56 -3.22 19.61
N PHE A 40 8.48 -3.92 19.94
CA PHE A 40 7.21 -3.29 20.33
C PHE A 40 7.35 -2.65 21.72
N HIS A 41 6.50 -1.68 22.02
CA HIS A 41 6.51 -1.04 23.35
C HIS A 41 6.17 -2.04 24.48
N THR A 42 5.52 -3.17 24.19
CA THR A 42 5.31 -4.29 25.12
C THR A 42 6.59 -5.04 25.48
N GLY A 43 7.71 -4.74 24.80
CA GLY A 43 8.98 -5.45 24.93
C GLY A 43 9.13 -6.65 24.01
N GLU A 44 8.06 -7.08 23.34
CA GLU A 44 8.09 -8.16 22.36
C GLU A 44 8.94 -7.76 21.15
N ILE A 45 9.69 -8.71 20.59
CA ILE A 45 10.54 -8.49 19.39
C ILE A 45 10.00 -9.29 18.23
N MET A 46 9.82 -8.64 17.09
CA MET A 46 9.54 -9.28 15.81
C MET A 46 10.78 -9.19 14.92
N ARG A 47 11.33 -10.33 14.49
CA ARG A 47 12.56 -10.38 13.69
C ARG A 47 12.43 -9.67 12.36
N GLU A 48 11.28 -9.78 11.73
CA GLU A 48 10.95 -9.13 10.46
C GLU A 48 9.51 -8.61 10.52
N LEU A 49 9.38 -7.30 10.65
CA LEU A 49 8.11 -6.61 10.59
C LEU A 49 8.00 -5.97 9.19
N ARG A 50 7.19 -6.55 8.31
CA ARG A 50 6.91 -6.01 7.01
C ARG A 50 5.86 -4.91 7.10
N LEU A 51 6.20 -3.75 6.56
CA LEU A 51 5.31 -2.60 6.40
C LEU A 51 5.15 -2.32 4.91
N HIS A 52 3.93 -2.46 4.45
CA HIS A 52 3.54 -2.10 3.09
C HIS A 52 3.19 -0.62 3.03
N TYR A 53 3.56 0.03 1.95
CA TYR A 53 3.18 1.41 1.70
C TYR A 53 3.00 1.68 0.21
N THR A 54 2.23 2.69 -0.09
CA THR A 54 2.04 3.20 -1.46
C THR A 54 2.57 4.63 -1.51
N THR A 55 3.25 4.97 -2.59
CA THR A 55 3.70 6.35 -2.83
C THR A 55 3.03 6.94 -4.07
N VAL A 56 2.83 8.26 -4.06
CA VAL A 56 2.35 9.04 -5.20
C VAL A 56 3.23 10.28 -5.33
N GLY A 57 3.68 10.58 -6.55
CA GLY A 57 4.64 11.66 -6.83
C GLY A 57 6.09 11.17 -6.84
N GLU A 58 7.02 12.09 -7.04
CA GLU A 58 8.45 11.80 -7.12
C GLU A 58 9.15 12.00 -5.77
N PRO A 59 10.17 11.17 -5.42
CA PRO A 59 10.89 11.27 -4.15
C PRO A 59 11.57 12.61 -3.89
N SER A 60 11.80 13.41 -4.93
CA SER A 60 12.33 14.78 -4.83
C SER A 60 11.32 15.81 -4.34
N GLY A 61 10.02 15.45 -4.32
CA GLY A 61 8.94 16.30 -3.82
C GLY A 61 8.99 16.46 -2.30
N GLN A 62 8.27 17.45 -1.77
CA GLN A 62 8.12 17.62 -0.34
C GLN A 62 7.38 16.42 0.27
N PRO A 63 7.94 15.70 1.26
CA PRO A 63 7.31 14.50 1.80
C PRO A 63 6.06 14.82 2.61
N VAL A 64 5.00 14.04 2.37
CA VAL A 64 3.72 14.09 3.10
C VAL A 64 3.32 12.67 3.46
N LEU A 65 3.13 12.42 4.76
CA LEU A 65 2.64 11.16 5.28
C LEU A 65 1.14 11.24 5.53
N ILE A 66 0.35 10.33 4.95
CA ILE A 66 -1.09 10.26 5.18
C ILE A 66 -1.44 8.87 5.73
N LEU A 67 -2.04 8.86 6.90
CA LEU A 67 -2.47 7.63 7.58
C LEU A 67 -3.94 7.34 7.29
N HIS A 68 -4.27 6.08 7.03
CA HIS A 68 -5.65 5.64 6.83
C HIS A 68 -6.42 5.50 8.15
N GLY A 69 -7.75 5.42 8.07
CA GLY A 69 -8.63 5.17 9.23
C GLY A 69 -8.57 3.73 9.73
N THR A 70 -9.14 3.48 10.93
CA THR A 70 -9.02 2.24 11.73
C THR A 70 -9.36 0.94 10.97
N THR A 71 -10.27 0.94 10.02
CA THR A 71 -10.71 -0.27 9.29
C THR A 71 -10.27 -0.26 7.82
N GLN A 72 -9.38 0.63 7.45
CA GLN A 72 -8.98 0.87 6.07
C GLN A 72 -7.53 0.39 5.79
N SER A 73 -7.06 0.70 4.60
CA SER A 73 -5.67 0.55 4.15
C SER A 73 -5.30 1.74 3.25
N SER A 74 -4.07 1.82 2.82
CA SER A 74 -3.58 2.80 1.84
C SER A 74 -4.46 2.85 0.58
N ALA A 75 -4.99 1.70 0.13
CA ALA A 75 -5.86 1.62 -1.05
C ALA A 75 -7.13 2.49 -0.95
N ALA A 76 -7.68 2.69 0.26
CA ALA A 76 -8.84 3.56 0.46
C ALA A 76 -8.52 5.03 0.19
N LEU A 77 -7.27 5.45 0.44
CA LEU A 77 -6.79 6.80 0.20
C LEU A 77 -6.54 7.10 -1.29
N LEU A 78 -6.52 6.06 -2.13
CA LEU A 78 -6.41 6.18 -3.58
C LEU A 78 -7.76 6.21 -4.29
N SER A 79 -8.86 6.19 -3.53
CA SER A 79 -10.22 6.20 -4.08
C SER A 79 -10.51 7.49 -4.86
N PRO A 80 -11.48 7.46 -5.80
CA PRO A 80 -11.91 8.66 -6.51
C PRO A 80 -12.40 9.78 -5.60
N THR A 81 -12.98 9.44 -4.45
CA THR A 81 -13.52 10.40 -3.47
C THR A 81 -12.46 10.97 -2.53
N PHE A 82 -11.21 10.48 -2.58
CA PHE A 82 -10.10 10.99 -1.76
C PHE A 82 -8.90 11.37 -2.65
N GLY A 83 -8.21 10.40 -3.23
CA GLY A 83 -6.99 10.64 -4.00
C GLY A 83 -7.22 11.51 -5.24
N ALA A 84 -8.31 11.29 -5.97
CA ALA A 84 -8.62 12.10 -7.14
C ALA A 84 -8.98 13.55 -6.81
N GLU A 85 -9.44 13.82 -5.59
CA GLU A 85 -9.77 15.17 -5.12
C GLU A 85 -8.56 15.92 -4.52
N LEU A 86 -7.47 15.21 -4.18
CA LEU A 86 -6.36 15.79 -3.42
C LEU A 86 -5.02 15.79 -4.16
N PHE A 87 -4.76 14.77 -5.02
CA PHE A 87 -3.41 14.49 -5.53
C PHE A 87 -3.15 15.01 -6.94
N GLY A 88 -4.16 15.49 -7.65
CA GLY A 88 -4.03 16.02 -9.00
C GLY A 88 -3.33 17.39 -9.06
N PRO A 89 -2.89 17.82 -10.26
CA PRO A 89 -2.27 19.13 -10.45
C PRO A 89 -3.15 20.28 -9.95
N GLY A 90 -2.57 21.15 -9.12
CA GLY A 90 -3.26 22.31 -8.53
C GLY A 90 -4.17 22.01 -7.35
N GLN A 91 -4.30 20.73 -6.97
CA GLN A 91 -5.04 20.31 -5.77
C GLN A 91 -4.21 20.48 -4.49
N PRO A 92 -4.82 20.39 -3.29
CA PRO A 92 -4.13 20.66 -2.02
C PRO A 92 -2.87 19.85 -1.76
N LEU A 93 -2.81 18.59 -2.23
CA LEU A 93 -1.68 17.68 -2.11
C LEU A 93 -1.16 17.26 -3.50
N ASP A 94 -1.03 18.23 -4.39
CA ASP A 94 -0.56 18.09 -5.76
C ASP A 94 0.71 17.23 -5.85
N ALA A 95 0.58 16.01 -6.37
CA ALA A 95 1.67 15.03 -6.45
C ALA A 95 2.79 15.40 -7.44
N THR A 96 2.68 16.54 -8.14
CA THR A 96 3.81 17.12 -8.90
C THR A 96 4.77 17.91 -8.00
N LYS A 97 4.34 18.26 -6.78
CA LYS A 97 5.08 19.05 -5.77
C LYS A 97 5.39 18.22 -4.52
N TYR A 98 4.48 17.31 -4.17
CA TYR A 98 4.58 16.50 -2.97
C TYR A 98 4.95 15.05 -3.29
N PHE A 99 5.75 14.46 -2.42
CA PHE A 99 5.98 13.00 -2.35
C PHE A 99 5.07 12.43 -1.27
N ILE A 100 3.95 11.85 -1.69
CA ILE A 100 2.90 11.38 -0.79
C ILE A 100 3.19 9.93 -0.42
N VAL A 101 3.26 9.63 0.87
CA VAL A 101 3.50 8.29 1.42
C VAL A 101 2.28 7.83 2.19
N LEU A 102 1.71 6.70 1.79
CA LEU A 102 0.48 6.10 2.30
C LEU A 102 0.81 4.70 2.87
N PRO A 103 1.23 4.58 4.14
CA PRO A 103 1.53 3.28 4.72
C PRO A 103 0.26 2.52 5.11
N ASP A 104 0.32 1.20 5.00
CA ASP A 104 -0.63 0.30 5.65
C ASP A 104 -0.24 0.10 7.12
N ALA A 105 -1.19 0.30 8.01
CA ALA A 105 -1.00 0.07 9.44
C ALA A 105 -0.59 -1.39 9.74
N ILE A 106 0.22 -1.61 10.78
CA ILE A 106 0.44 -2.95 11.34
C ILE A 106 -0.93 -3.58 11.63
N GLY A 107 -1.14 -4.79 11.12
CA GLY A 107 -2.43 -5.47 11.24
C GLY A 107 -3.43 -5.16 10.15
N HIS A 108 -3.12 -4.26 9.20
CA HIS A 108 -4.02 -3.83 8.13
C HIS A 108 -3.39 -4.01 6.73
N GLY A 109 -4.22 -3.95 5.71
CA GLY A 109 -3.81 -3.97 4.31
C GLY A 109 -2.86 -5.11 3.96
N LYS A 110 -1.72 -4.79 3.36
CA LYS A 110 -0.65 -5.71 3.00
C LYS A 110 0.50 -5.72 4.03
N SER A 111 0.48 -4.88 5.09
CA SER A 111 1.44 -4.94 6.19
C SER A 111 1.30 -6.23 7.01
N ALA A 112 2.33 -6.56 7.79
CA ALA A 112 2.30 -7.73 8.67
C ALA A 112 1.08 -7.71 9.61
N LYS A 113 0.40 -8.85 9.70
CA LYS A 113 -0.85 -9.00 10.46
C LYS A 113 -0.99 -10.40 11.06
N PRO A 114 -1.84 -10.58 12.08
CA PRO A 114 -2.03 -11.87 12.74
C PRO A 114 -2.38 -13.02 11.79
N SER A 115 -3.18 -12.74 10.74
CA SER A 115 -3.60 -13.74 9.74
C SER A 115 -2.45 -14.27 8.87
N ASP A 116 -1.28 -13.61 8.85
CA ASP A 116 -0.12 -14.04 8.07
C ASP A 116 0.63 -15.25 8.71
N GLY A 117 0.07 -15.86 9.75
CA GLY A 117 0.55 -17.10 10.36
C GLY A 117 0.73 -17.06 11.86
N LEU A 118 1.07 -15.93 12.45
CA LEU A 118 1.32 -15.82 13.89
C LEU A 118 0.04 -15.88 14.74
N ARG A 119 -1.10 -15.47 14.19
CA ARG A 119 -2.41 -15.49 14.87
C ARG A 119 -2.32 -14.88 16.29
N ALA A 120 -2.67 -15.64 17.32
CA ALA A 120 -2.62 -15.19 18.71
C ALA A 120 -1.19 -14.90 19.25
N LYS A 121 -0.14 -15.32 18.52
CA LYS A 121 1.27 -15.01 18.84
C LYS A 121 1.77 -13.73 18.17
N PHE A 122 0.92 -13.04 17.42
CA PHE A 122 1.28 -11.74 16.87
C PHE A 122 1.39 -10.73 18.01
N PRO A 123 2.48 -9.92 18.06
CA PRO A 123 2.66 -8.93 19.12
C PRO A 123 1.48 -7.97 19.24
N ARG A 124 1.16 -7.58 20.45
CA ARG A 124 0.09 -6.60 20.68
C ARG A 124 0.53 -5.23 20.18
N THR A 125 -0.25 -4.66 19.28
CA THR A 125 -0.02 -3.33 18.73
C THR A 125 -0.96 -2.34 19.40
N ILE A 126 -0.42 -1.18 19.79
CA ILE A 126 -1.21 -0.03 20.23
C ILE A 126 -0.79 1.21 19.43
N THR A 127 -1.54 2.27 19.54
CA THR A 127 -1.29 3.54 18.83
C THR A 127 0.15 4.07 19.00
N THR A 128 0.76 3.87 20.18
CA THR A 128 2.15 4.29 20.45
C THR A 128 3.17 3.57 19.56
N THR A 129 2.92 2.32 19.14
CA THR A 129 3.80 1.58 18.23
C THR A 129 3.92 2.25 16.86
N TRP A 130 2.85 2.88 16.42
CA TRP A 130 2.83 3.65 15.16
C TRP A 130 3.76 4.86 15.20
N TRP A 131 3.70 5.62 16.29
CA TRP A 131 4.54 6.79 16.48
C TRP A 131 6.03 6.44 16.40
N SER A 132 6.43 5.32 17.02
CA SER A 132 7.82 4.84 16.98
C SER A 132 8.31 4.48 15.59
N LEU A 133 7.43 4.02 14.70
CA LEU A 133 7.77 3.74 13.31
C LEU A 133 7.95 5.02 12.48
N SER A 134 7.12 6.03 12.72
CA SER A 134 7.19 7.30 11.96
C SER A 134 8.41 8.16 12.28
N THR A 135 9.09 7.93 13.42
CA THR A 135 10.29 8.67 13.84
C THR A 135 11.61 7.99 13.44
N GLY A 136 11.55 6.80 12.84
CA GLY A 136 12.72 5.99 12.44
C GLY A 136 13.11 6.07 10.97
N TRP A 137 12.56 7.04 10.22
CA TRP A 137 12.89 7.28 8.81
C TRP A 137 13.96 8.37 8.68
#